data_fa6757bdeffc63967817d5f95b15826a
#
_entry.id   fa6757bdeffc63967817d5f95b15826a
#
_cell.length_a   1.000
_cell.length_b   1.000
_cell.length_c   1.000
_cell.angle_alpha   90.00
_cell.angle_beta   90.00
_cell.angle_gamma   90.00
#
_symmetry.space_group_name_H-M   'P 1'
#
loop_
_entity.id
_entity.type
_entity.pdbx_description
1 polymer ?
#
loop_
_entity_poly.entity_id
_entity_poly.type
_entity_poly.pdbx_seq_one_letter_code
_entity_poly.pdbx_strand_id
1 'polypeptide(L)'
;MAPARPSLEELPIELAVLIAGRFTASSADPMEDLRSLRATCERMYKVCRDKNVARSIPLERAMWRVPVAPPVVDNLRVHFDSLMDKLADVDYTEACLCKGLRVVFKENNGALRAPLDRLDRATKDGHNLAAYAHAMCLYRRNGGVADDEEALRLLRKIEDDAAVGGGGETPFPLKNKVCLDCRRQVCDLVPYILVPVAKPVACGDLRCVGGRCGRPYGWVEWVLFCSEECRIRHECEAFFKRVNFYRHFCNAQQ
;
A
#
# COMPACT_ATOMS: atom_id res chain seq x y z
N MET A 1 -33.63 -0.86 44.13
CA MET A 1 -32.50 -0.06 43.60
C MET A 1 -32.04 -0.70 42.30
N ALA A 2 -32.17 -0.01 41.18
CA ALA A 2 -31.61 -0.51 39.91
C ALA A 2 -30.08 -0.42 39.98
N PRO A 3 -29.35 -1.43 39.49
CA PRO A 3 -27.89 -1.38 39.43
C PRO A 3 -27.48 -0.19 38.59
N ALA A 4 -26.51 0.61 39.10
CA ALA A 4 -25.95 1.71 38.36
C ALA A 4 -25.39 1.19 37.04
N ARG A 5 -25.77 1.81 35.91
CA ARG A 5 -25.20 1.46 34.60
C ARG A 5 -23.72 1.79 34.62
N PRO A 6 -22.83 0.84 34.26
CA PRO A 6 -21.41 1.11 34.24
C PRO A 6 -21.13 2.28 33.29
N SER A 7 -20.45 3.29 33.80
CA SER A 7 -20.01 4.45 33.02
C SER A 7 -18.88 4.05 32.08
N LEU A 8 -18.79 4.68 30.89
CA LEU A 8 -17.63 4.53 29.99
C LEU A 8 -16.29 4.86 30.70
N GLU A 9 -16.36 5.63 31.77
CA GLU A 9 -15.19 6.01 32.60
C GLU A 9 -14.69 4.87 33.47
N GLU A 10 -15.51 3.86 33.77
CA GLU A 10 -15.17 2.71 34.62
C GLU A 10 -14.60 1.53 33.83
N LEU A 11 -14.66 1.56 32.49
CA LEU A 11 -14.12 0.49 31.65
C LEU A 11 -12.58 0.41 31.77
N PRO A 12 -11.96 -0.77 31.76
CA PRO A 12 -10.53 -0.91 31.53
C PRO A 12 -10.08 -0.17 30.28
N ILE A 13 -8.88 0.44 30.30
CA ILE A 13 -8.41 1.27 29.19
C ILE A 13 -8.28 0.46 27.88
N GLU A 14 -7.92 -0.80 28.00
CA GLU A 14 -7.78 -1.75 26.87
C GLU A 14 -9.12 -2.00 26.17
N LEU A 15 -10.21 -2.09 26.94
CA LEU A 15 -11.56 -2.22 26.38
C LEU A 15 -12.02 -0.92 25.74
N ALA A 16 -11.70 0.22 26.33
CA ALA A 16 -11.99 1.52 25.74
C ALA A 16 -11.25 1.73 24.40
N VAL A 17 -9.99 1.30 24.31
CA VAL A 17 -9.19 1.29 23.06
C VAL A 17 -9.82 0.37 22.02
N LEU A 18 -10.22 -0.84 22.41
CA LEU A 18 -10.87 -1.80 21.50
C LEU A 18 -12.20 -1.25 20.96
N ILE A 19 -13.02 -0.64 21.82
CA ILE A 19 -14.29 -0.03 21.44
C ILE A 19 -14.06 1.15 20.48
N ALA A 20 -13.13 2.04 20.81
CA ALA A 20 -12.78 3.17 19.95
C ALA A 20 -12.23 2.70 18.59
N GLY A 21 -11.41 1.64 18.56
CA GLY A 21 -10.91 1.05 17.33
C GLY A 21 -12.03 0.47 16.46
N ARG A 22 -12.96 -0.30 17.05
CA ARG A 22 -14.12 -0.85 16.32
C ARG A 22 -15.06 0.24 15.82
N PHE A 23 -15.30 1.25 16.64
CA PHE A 23 -16.11 2.42 16.26
C PHE A 23 -15.48 3.11 15.04
N THR A 24 -14.17 3.38 15.09
CA THR A 24 -13.43 3.99 13.99
C THR A 24 -13.46 3.14 12.71
N ALA A 25 -13.26 1.82 12.84
CA ALA A 25 -13.28 0.91 11.69
C ALA A 25 -14.64 0.84 10.99
N SER A 26 -15.74 1.00 11.74
CA SER A 26 -17.11 0.97 11.20
C SER A 26 -17.63 2.32 10.74
N SER A 27 -16.95 3.40 11.08
CA SER A 27 -17.39 4.78 10.80
C SER A 27 -17.36 5.11 9.30
N ALA A 28 -18.34 5.91 8.89
CA ALA A 28 -18.33 6.54 7.57
C ALA A 28 -17.35 7.73 7.50
N ASP A 29 -17.13 8.42 8.64
CA ASP A 29 -16.18 9.52 8.78
C ASP A 29 -15.28 9.34 10.01
N PRO A 30 -14.28 8.43 9.93
CA PRO A 30 -13.48 8.05 11.08
C PRO A 30 -12.76 9.22 11.75
N MET A 31 -12.34 10.21 10.95
CA MET A 31 -11.57 11.35 11.48
C MET A 31 -12.44 12.33 12.26
N GLU A 32 -13.65 12.61 11.78
CA GLU A 32 -14.59 13.49 12.48
C GLU A 32 -15.13 12.83 13.74
N ASP A 33 -15.44 11.54 13.65
CA ASP A 33 -15.89 10.76 14.78
C ASP A 33 -14.84 10.65 15.89
N LEU A 34 -13.56 10.42 15.53
CA LEU A 34 -12.46 10.44 16.49
C LEU A 34 -12.26 11.82 17.10
N ARG A 35 -12.44 12.91 16.33
CA ARG A 35 -12.36 14.27 16.83
C ARG A 35 -13.45 14.50 17.87
N SER A 36 -14.69 14.12 17.56
CA SER A 36 -15.84 14.22 18.45
C SER A 36 -15.62 13.39 19.72
N LEU A 37 -15.17 12.14 19.58
CA LEU A 37 -14.88 11.27 20.72
C LEU A 37 -13.77 11.83 21.63
N ARG A 38 -12.71 12.39 21.07
CA ARG A 38 -11.62 13.04 21.80
C ARG A 38 -12.07 14.26 22.59
N ALA A 39 -13.10 14.95 22.10
CA ALA A 39 -13.65 16.15 22.75
C ALA A 39 -14.55 15.83 23.96
N THR A 40 -14.94 14.56 24.16
CA THR A 40 -15.88 14.20 25.24
C THR A 40 -15.29 14.25 26.63
N CYS A 41 -14.08 13.70 26.84
CA CYS A 41 -13.37 13.74 28.12
C CYS A 41 -11.87 13.42 27.95
N GLU A 42 -11.08 13.72 29.00
CA GLU A 42 -9.64 13.49 29.00
C GLU A 42 -9.28 12.01 28.75
N ARG A 43 -10.08 11.10 29.29
CA ARG A 43 -9.87 9.68 29.09
C ARG A 43 -10.02 9.29 27.63
N MET A 44 -11.08 9.72 26.95
CA MET A 44 -11.28 9.46 25.53
C MET A 44 -10.21 10.15 24.68
N TYR A 45 -9.73 11.31 25.10
CA TYR A 45 -8.57 11.93 24.48
C TYR A 45 -7.34 11.02 24.50
N LYS A 46 -7.04 10.38 25.65
CA LYS A 46 -5.93 9.42 25.79
C LYS A 46 -6.17 8.14 24.96
N VAL A 47 -7.38 7.57 25.04
CA VAL A 47 -7.78 6.38 24.27
C VAL A 47 -7.61 6.59 22.77
N CYS A 48 -8.08 7.70 22.23
CA CYS A 48 -8.00 7.99 20.80
C CYS A 48 -6.56 8.27 20.31
N ARG A 49 -5.59 8.42 21.20
CA ARG A 49 -4.16 8.54 20.87
C ARG A 49 -3.45 7.18 20.83
N ASP A 50 -4.12 6.13 21.26
CA ASP A 50 -3.54 4.80 21.21
C ASP A 50 -3.29 4.36 19.78
N LYS A 51 -2.14 3.75 19.53
CA LYS A 51 -1.73 3.28 18.20
C LYS A 51 -2.70 2.26 17.60
N ASN A 52 -3.37 1.45 18.44
CA ASN A 52 -4.32 0.44 17.95
C ASN A 52 -5.61 1.09 17.42
N VAL A 53 -6.04 2.23 17.99
CA VAL A 53 -7.14 3.03 17.45
C VAL A 53 -6.73 3.65 16.11
N ALA A 54 -5.54 4.23 16.03
CA ALA A 54 -5.01 4.77 14.79
C ALA A 54 -4.94 3.71 13.69
N ARG A 55 -4.49 2.49 14.03
CA ARG A 55 -4.44 1.34 13.10
C ARG A 55 -5.80 0.83 12.64
N SER A 56 -6.87 1.21 13.30
CA SER A 56 -8.24 0.83 12.92
C SER A 56 -8.90 1.79 11.94
N ILE A 57 -8.24 2.89 11.56
CA ILE A 57 -8.78 3.87 10.62
C ILE A 57 -8.78 3.28 9.21
N PRO A 58 -9.93 3.13 8.52
CA PRO A 58 -9.97 2.66 7.15
C PRO A 58 -9.51 3.77 6.20
N LEU A 59 -8.22 3.79 5.87
CA LEU A 59 -7.61 4.83 5.03
C LEU A 59 -8.20 4.91 3.63
N GLU A 60 -8.66 3.81 3.07
CA GLU A 60 -9.35 3.82 1.78
C GLU A 60 -10.48 4.86 1.76
N ARG A 61 -11.30 4.88 2.82
CA ARG A 61 -12.40 5.85 2.93
C ARG A 61 -11.92 7.29 3.07
N ALA A 62 -10.79 7.51 3.73
CA ALA A 62 -10.18 8.83 3.85
C ALA A 62 -9.56 9.31 2.53
N MET A 63 -8.95 8.38 1.76
CA MET A 63 -8.31 8.69 0.48
C MET A 63 -9.30 9.12 -0.61
N TRP A 64 -10.46 8.45 -0.72
CA TRP A 64 -11.49 8.77 -1.74
C TRP A 64 -12.11 10.16 -1.56
N ARG A 65 -11.95 10.77 -0.40
CA ARG A 65 -12.45 12.13 -0.12
C ARG A 65 -11.48 13.24 -0.48
N VAL A 66 -10.22 12.90 -0.82
CA VAL A 66 -9.24 13.89 -1.28
C VAL A 66 -9.47 14.10 -2.78
N PRO A 67 -9.95 15.28 -3.22
CA PRO A 67 -10.17 15.54 -4.64
C PRO A 67 -8.86 15.43 -5.41
N VAL A 68 -8.89 14.82 -6.59
CA VAL A 68 -7.72 14.67 -7.47
C VAL A 68 -7.47 15.96 -8.28
N ALA A 69 -8.47 16.86 -8.39
CA ALA A 69 -8.43 18.06 -9.23
C ALA A 69 -8.05 19.33 -8.44
N PRO A 70 -7.21 20.24 -9.00
CA PRO A 70 -6.92 21.54 -8.40
C PRO A 70 -8.08 22.54 -8.61
N PRO A 71 -8.20 23.64 -7.83
CA PRO A 71 -7.28 24.28 -6.89
C PRO A 71 -7.74 24.32 -5.40
N VAL A 72 -8.87 23.72 -5.04
CA VAL A 72 -9.40 23.73 -3.65
C VAL A 72 -8.59 22.80 -2.73
N VAL A 73 -7.56 22.18 -3.25
CA VAL A 73 -6.96 20.91 -2.86
C VAL A 73 -5.76 21.07 -1.94
N ASP A 74 -5.07 22.21 -1.94
CA ASP A 74 -3.78 22.31 -1.25
C ASP A 74 -3.91 22.11 0.27
N ASN A 75 -4.92 22.68 0.89
CA ASN A 75 -5.11 22.53 2.34
C ASN A 75 -5.53 21.11 2.74
N LEU A 76 -6.47 20.50 1.99
CA LEU A 76 -6.92 19.13 2.25
C LEU A 76 -5.79 18.13 2.04
N ARG A 77 -4.96 18.36 1.01
CA ARG A 77 -3.81 17.52 0.70
C ARG A 77 -2.71 17.63 1.75
N VAL A 78 -2.41 18.83 2.22
CA VAL A 78 -1.46 19.05 3.33
C VAL A 78 -1.94 18.35 4.60
N HIS A 79 -3.22 18.44 4.91
CA HIS A 79 -3.80 17.73 6.06
C HIS A 79 -3.75 16.22 5.90
N PHE A 80 -4.02 15.71 4.70
CA PHE A 80 -3.92 14.28 4.40
C PHE A 80 -2.48 13.80 4.51
N ASP A 81 -1.52 14.49 3.91
CA ASP A 81 -0.10 14.15 3.99
C ASP A 81 0.39 14.15 5.46
N SER A 82 -0.01 15.15 6.25
CA SER A 82 0.29 15.22 7.68
C SER A 82 -0.34 14.07 8.48
N LEU A 83 -1.56 13.67 8.14
CA LEU A 83 -2.21 12.51 8.75
C LEU A 83 -1.45 11.22 8.41
N MET A 84 -1.10 11.02 7.14
CA MET A 84 -0.34 9.85 6.70
C MET A 84 1.01 9.75 7.41
N ASP A 85 1.69 10.89 7.61
CA ASP A 85 2.96 10.92 8.34
C ASP A 85 2.77 10.48 9.80
N LYS A 86 1.78 11.02 10.50
CA LYS A 86 1.49 10.66 11.89
C LYS A 86 1.07 9.19 12.04
N LEU A 87 0.29 8.68 11.11
CA LEU A 87 -0.13 7.27 11.12
C LEU A 87 1.04 6.33 10.80
N ALA A 88 1.91 6.71 9.87
CA ALA A 88 3.12 5.95 9.58
C ALA A 88 4.13 5.96 10.73
N ASP A 89 4.14 7.02 11.56
CA ASP A 89 5.01 7.10 12.74
C ASP A 89 4.54 6.20 13.90
N VAL A 90 3.27 5.81 13.90
CA VAL A 90 2.72 4.79 14.82
C VAL A 90 2.62 3.41 14.17
N ASP A 91 3.33 3.19 13.07
CA ASP A 91 3.40 1.94 12.32
C ASP A 91 2.04 1.45 11.78
N TYR A 92 1.15 2.38 11.41
CA TYR A 92 -0.05 2.01 10.67
C TYR A 92 0.33 1.52 9.27
N THR A 93 0.08 0.28 8.99
CA THR A 93 0.64 -0.46 7.86
C THR A 93 0.30 0.16 6.50
N GLU A 94 -0.97 0.57 6.29
CA GLU A 94 -1.40 1.24 5.06
C GLU A 94 -0.77 2.63 4.90
N ALA A 95 -0.61 3.38 6.02
CA ALA A 95 0.07 4.66 5.98
C ALA A 95 1.56 4.49 5.67
N CYS A 96 2.19 3.41 6.16
CA CYS A 96 3.55 3.05 5.81
C CYS A 96 3.68 2.73 4.30
N LEU A 97 2.71 2.02 3.70
CA LEU A 97 2.65 1.81 2.26
C LEU A 97 2.56 3.16 1.52
N CYS A 98 1.57 3.99 1.86
CA CYS A 98 1.36 5.29 1.21
C CYS A 98 2.59 6.20 1.33
N LYS A 99 3.17 6.28 2.53
CA LYS A 99 4.39 7.07 2.77
C LYS A 99 5.59 6.49 2.02
N GLY A 100 5.75 5.17 2.00
CA GLY A 100 6.80 4.49 1.25
C GLY A 100 6.72 4.78 -0.26
N LEU A 101 5.53 4.68 -0.85
CA LEU A 101 5.30 5.04 -2.24
C LEU A 101 5.58 6.53 -2.50
N ARG A 102 5.18 7.42 -1.58
CA ARG A 102 5.47 8.85 -1.67
C ARG A 102 6.96 9.13 -1.64
N VAL A 103 7.70 8.50 -0.72
CA VAL A 103 9.16 8.62 -0.63
C VAL A 103 9.81 8.19 -1.93
N VAL A 104 9.43 7.04 -2.48
CA VAL A 104 10.02 6.52 -3.72
C VAL A 104 9.68 7.41 -4.91
N PHE A 105 8.42 7.72 -5.12
CA PHE A 105 7.95 8.28 -6.39
C PHE A 105 7.83 9.79 -6.39
N LYS A 106 7.51 10.42 -5.27
CA LYS A 106 7.38 11.88 -5.15
C LYS A 106 8.68 12.52 -4.69
N GLU A 107 9.20 12.11 -3.54
CA GLU A 107 10.33 12.78 -2.91
C GLU A 107 11.66 12.47 -3.61
N ASN A 108 11.82 11.24 -4.11
CA ASN A 108 13.03 10.78 -4.81
C ASN A 108 12.84 10.63 -6.32
N ASN A 109 11.75 11.16 -6.90
CA ASN A 109 11.49 11.12 -8.35
C ASN A 109 11.56 9.71 -8.97
N GLY A 110 11.28 8.67 -8.19
CA GLY A 110 11.44 7.29 -8.61
C GLY A 110 12.91 6.88 -8.81
N ALA A 111 13.83 7.50 -8.07
CA ALA A 111 15.24 7.11 -8.11
C ALA A 111 15.42 5.64 -7.77
N LEU A 112 16.39 4.99 -8.43
CA LEU A 112 16.67 3.55 -8.23
C LEU A 112 17.04 3.21 -6.78
N ARG A 113 17.69 4.13 -6.07
CA ARG A 113 18.14 3.96 -4.69
C ARG A 113 17.34 4.79 -3.68
N ALA A 114 16.05 4.98 -3.94
CA ALA A 114 15.17 5.59 -2.95
C ALA A 114 15.12 4.73 -1.65
N PRO A 115 14.97 5.35 -0.48
CA PRO A 115 14.76 4.62 0.78
C PRO A 115 13.50 3.76 0.72
N LEU A 116 13.59 2.50 1.17
CA LEU A 116 12.47 1.54 1.16
C LEU A 116 12.00 1.15 2.58
N ASP A 117 12.52 1.80 3.62
CA ASP A 117 12.30 1.42 5.03
C ASP A 117 10.81 1.36 5.40
N ARG A 118 9.99 2.26 4.87
CA ARG A 118 8.55 2.28 5.15
C ARG A 118 7.81 1.14 4.44
N LEU A 119 8.23 0.80 3.21
CA LEU A 119 7.69 -0.38 2.50
C LEU A 119 8.13 -1.67 3.18
N ASP A 120 9.39 -1.77 3.59
CA ASP A 120 9.92 -2.91 4.34
C ASP A 120 9.15 -3.13 5.65
N ARG A 121 8.89 -2.06 6.41
CA ARG A 121 8.12 -2.13 7.66
C ARG A 121 6.71 -2.68 7.42
N ALA A 122 5.97 -2.09 6.48
CA ALA A 122 4.63 -2.57 6.13
C ALA A 122 4.64 -4.02 5.62
N THR A 123 5.70 -4.42 4.91
CA THR A 123 5.91 -5.79 4.45
C THR A 123 6.09 -6.77 5.62
N LYS A 124 6.89 -6.39 6.63
CA LYS A 124 7.11 -7.19 7.85
C LYS A 124 5.84 -7.37 8.65
N ASP A 125 4.96 -6.37 8.65
CA ASP A 125 3.63 -6.43 9.27
C ASP A 125 2.61 -7.25 8.45
N GLY A 126 3.02 -7.87 7.34
CA GLY A 126 2.19 -8.77 6.54
C GLY A 126 1.30 -8.09 5.49
N HIS A 127 1.58 -6.86 5.11
CA HIS A 127 0.77 -6.12 4.13
C HIS A 127 1.15 -6.51 2.69
N ASN A 128 0.30 -7.24 1.98
CA ASN A 128 0.60 -7.78 0.65
C ASN A 128 0.87 -6.70 -0.41
N LEU A 129 0.13 -5.58 -0.40
CA LEU A 129 0.38 -4.48 -1.35
C LEU A 129 1.74 -3.81 -1.11
N ALA A 130 2.15 -3.69 0.17
CA ALA A 130 3.46 -3.17 0.50
C ALA A 130 4.57 -4.14 0.10
N ALA A 131 4.37 -5.44 0.34
CA ALA A 131 5.30 -6.48 -0.08
C ALA A 131 5.48 -6.48 -1.61
N TYR A 132 4.38 -6.33 -2.35
CA TYR A 132 4.42 -6.19 -3.81
C TYR A 132 5.22 -4.96 -4.25
N ALA A 133 4.87 -3.78 -3.73
CA ALA A 133 5.55 -2.53 -4.07
C ALA A 133 7.04 -2.56 -3.69
N HIS A 134 7.35 -3.14 -2.51
CA HIS A 134 8.71 -3.34 -2.04
C HIS A 134 9.50 -4.25 -2.99
N ALA A 135 8.95 -5.40 -3.38
CA ALA A 135 9.55 -6.32 -4.34
C ALA A 135 9.86 -5.64 -5.68
N MET A 136 8.92 -4.85 -6.21
CA MET A 136 9.12 -4.10 -7.47
C MET A 136 10.25 -3.09 -7.36
N CYS A 137 10.33 -2.37 -6.24
CA CYS A 137 11.38 -1.37 -6.01
C CYS A 137 12.75 -2.02 -5.78
N LEU A 138 12.82 -3.13 -5.03
CA LEU A 138 14.06 -3.89 -4.81
C LEU A 138 14.61 -4.43 -6.13
N TYR A 139 13.78 -5.15 -6.88
CA TYR A 139 14.22 -5.75 -8.15
C TYR A 139 14.70 -4.69 -9.15
N ARG A 140 13.98 -3.58 -9.26
CA ARG A 140 14.37 -2.46 -10.11
C ARG A 140 15.65 -1.79 -9.66
N ARG A 141 15.93 -1.76 -8.35
CA ARG A 141 17.12 -1.12 -7.76
C ARG A 141 18.41 -1.72 -8.28
N ASN A 142 18.37 -2.99 -8.73
CA ASN A 142 19.53 -3.75 -9.19
C ASN A 142 20.69 -3.70 -8.19
N GLY A 143 20.35 -3.88 -6.92
CA GLY A 143 21.30 -3.82 -5.79
C GLY A 143 22.15 -5.07 -5.64
N GLY A 144 21.96 -6.05 -6.54
CA GLY A 144 22.68 -7.32 -6.56
C GLY A 144 21.78 -8.50 -6.22
N VAL A 145 22.40 -9.68 -6.16
CA VAL A 145 21.69 -10.98 -5.99
C VAL A 145 20.79 -11.00 -4.76
N ALA A 146 21.22 -10.37 -3.66
CA ALA A 146 20.43 -10.35 -2.42
C ALA A 146 19.11 -9.57 -2.57
N ASP A 147 19.12 -8.43 -3.27
CA ASP A 147 17.89 -7.65 -3.53
C ASP A 147 16.95 -8.44 -4.46
N ASP A 148 17.48 -9.13 -5.47
CA ASP A 148 16.72 -9.94 -6.42
C ASP A 148 16.09 -11.16 -5.73
N GLU A 149 16.84 -11.87 -4.89
CA GLU A 149 16.35 -13.01 -4.12
C GLU A 149 15.25 -12.60 -3.14
N GLU A 150 15.43 -11.49 -2.45
CA GLU A 150 14.42 -10.96 -1.54
C GLU A 150 13.14 -10.55 -2.30
N ALA A 151 13.28 -9.87 -3.43
CA ALA A 151 12.14 -9.52 -4.26
C ALA A 151 11.35 -10.75 -4.75
N LEU A 152 12.05 -11.80 -5.20
CA LEU A 152 11.44 -13.07 -5.58
C LEU A 152 10.76 -13.76 -4.39
N ARG A 153 11.40 -13.75 -3.22
CA ARG A 153 10.84 -14.32 -1.99
C ARG A 153 9.52 -13.63 -1.61
N LEU A 154 9.46 -12.31 -1.71
CA LEU A 154 8.24 -11.54 -1.42
C LEU A 154 7.12 -11.87 -2.40
N LEU A 155 7.40 -11.98 -3.70
CA LEU A 155 6.39 -12.35 -4.69
C LEU A 155 5.86 -13.77 -4.51
N ARG A 156 6.73 -14.73 -4.16
CA ARG A 156 6.32 -16.10 -3.82
C ARG A 156 5.36 -16.08 -2.63
N LYS A 157 5.75 -15.40 -1.55
CA LYS A 157 4.90 -15.30 -0.35
C LYS A 157 3.52 -14.74 -0.66
N ILE A 158 3.41 -13.69 -1.47
CA ILE A 158 2.13 -13.09 -1.84
C ILE A 158 1.23 -14.08 -2.59
N GLU A 159 1.79 -14.89 -3.50
CA GLU A 159 1.02 -15.90 -4.24
C GLU A 159 0.69 -17.13 -3.39
N ASP A 160 1.59 -17.54 -2.49
CA ASP A 160 1.40 -18.68 -1.59
C ASP A 160 0.37 -18.39 -0.50
N ASP A 161 0.38 -17.19 0.10
CA ASP A 161 -0.63 -16.76 1.09
C ASP A 161 -2.06 -16.83 0.51
N ALA A 162 -2.20 -16.62 -0.82
CA ALA A 162 -3.48 -16.77 -1.50
C ALA A 162 -3.83 -18.23 -1.83
N ALA A 163 -2.84 -19.11 -1.95
CA ALA A 163 -3.03 -20.52 -2.28
C ALA A 163 -3.52 -21.37 -1.09
N VAL A 164 -3.37 -20.91 0.13
CA VAL A 164 -3.85 -21.59 1.36
C VAL A 164 -5.38 -21.80 1.35
N GLY A 165 -6.11 -21.10 0.46
CA GLY A 165 -7.54 -21.34 0.23
C GLY A 165 -7.90 -22.36 -0.86
N GLY A 166 -6.93 -22.94 -1.56
CA GLY A 166 -7.19 -23.84 -2.69
C GLY A 166 -6.10 -24.90 -2.83
N GLY A 167 -6.27 -26.03 -2.17
CA GLY A 167 -5.32 -27.14 -2.23
C GLY A 167 -5.13 -27.67 -3.67
N GLY A 168 -3.89 -27.78 -4.09
CA GLY A 168 -3.50 -28.49 -5.30
C GLY A 168 -2.12 -28.06 -5.78
N GLU A 169 -1.13 -28.90 -5.54
CA GLU A 169 0.20 -28.81 -6.16
C GLU A 169 0.09 -28.97 -7.66
N THR A 170 0.39 -27.91 -8.42
CA THR A 170 0.84 -28.04 -9.79
C THR A 170 2.07 -27.15 -9.99
N PRO A 171 3.25 -27.72 -10.32
CA PRO A 171 4.49 -26.95 -10.45
C PRO A 171 4.54 -26.03 -11.68
N PHE A 172 3.53 -25.99 -12.52
CA PHE A 172 3.41 -25.12 -13.70
C PHE A 172 1.98 -25.06 -14.20
N PRO A 173 1.46 -23.92 -14.68
CA PRO A 173 2.15 -22.64 -14.89
C PRO A 173 2.21 -21.79 -13.61
N LEU A 174 3.25 -20.93 -13.49
CA LEU A 174 3.41 -20.01 -12.37
C LEU A 174 2.21 -19.07 -12.29
N LYS A 175 1.50 -19.13 -11.18
CA LYS A 175 0.38 -18.24 -10.91
C LYS A 175 0.88 -16.80 -10.71
N ASN A 176 0.13 -15.84 -11.23
CA ASN A 176 0.45 -14.42 -11.08
C ASN A 176 -0.79 -13.57 -10.80
N LYS A 177 -1.88 -14.20 -10.37
CA LYS A 177 -3.17 -13.53 -10.20
C LYS A 177 -3.13 -12.52 -9.08
N VAL A 178 -2.52 -12.87 -7.95
CA VAL A 178 -2.46 -12.00 -6.77
C VAL A 178 -1.52 -10.84 -7.01
N CYS A 179 -0.36 -11.07 -7.64
CA CYS A 179 0.54 -10.01 -8.05
C CYS A 179 -0.14 -9.02 -9.02
N LEU A 180 -0.95 -9.52 -9.97
CA LEU A 180 -1.73 -8.68 -10.87
C LEU A 180 -2.74 -7.80 -10.12
N ASP A 181 -3.43 -8.37 -9.13
CA ASP A 181 -4.39 -7.63 -8.31
C ASP A 181 -3.68 -6.61 -7.42
N CYS A 182 -2.54 -6.97 -6.81
CA CYS A 182 -1.68 -6.04 -6.09
C CYS A 182 -1.20 -4.89 -6.97
N ARG A 183 -0.75 -5.19 -8.21
CA ARG A 183 -0.34 -4.17 -9.18
C ARG A 183 -1.45 -3.17 -9.45
N ARG A 184 -2.68 -3.65 -9.68
CA ARG A 184 -3.83 -2.79 -9.92
C ARG A 184 -4.07 -1.87 -8.73
N GLN A 185 -4.18 -2.43 -7.53
CA GLN A 185 -4.46 -1.68 -6.31
C GLN A 185 -3.35 -0.66 -6.00
N VAL A 186 -2.08 -1.05 -6.04
CA VAL A 186 -0.96 -0.11 -5.81
C VAL A 186 -0.94 1.00 -6.85
N CYS A 187 -1.17 0.68 -8.14
CA CYS A 187 -1.22 1.68 -9.19
C CYS A 187 -2.42 2.63 -9.04
N ASP A 188 -3.54 2.16 -8.50
CA ASP A 188 -4.71 3.00 -8.25
C ASP A 188 -4.47 3.97 -7.06
N LEU A 189 -3.56 3.64 -6.14
CA LEU A 189 -3.11 4.54 -5.07
C LEU A 189 -2.19 5.67 -5.59
N VAL A 190 -1.42 5.40 -6.64
CA VAL A 190 -0.40 6.32 -7.17
C VAL A 190 -0.93 7.72 -7.50
N PRO A 191 -2.07 7.93 -8.17
CA PRO A 191 -2.60 9.25 -8.46
C PRO A 191 -2.87 10.11 -7.22
N TYR A 192 -3.21 9.47 -6.09
CA TYR A 192 -3.47 10.17 -4.83
C TYR A 192 -2.19 10.56 -4.09
N ILE A 193 -1.09 9.86 -4.35
CA ILE A 193 0.18 10.03 -3.67
C ILE A 193 1.12 10.95 -4.46
N LEU A 194 1.05 10.89 -5.80
CA LEU A 194 2.01 11.56 -6.67
C LEU A 194 1.55 12.96 -7.06
N VAL A 195 2.40 13.93 -6.77
CA VAL A 195 2.43 15.20 -7.50
C VAL A 195 3.10 14.93 -8.86
N PRO A 196 2.67 15.58 -9.97
CA PRO A 196 3.30 15.42 -11.26
C PRO A 196 4.81 15.65 -11.17
N VAL A 197 5.60 14.69 -11.57
CA VAL A 197 7.06 14.81 -11.61
C VAL A 197 7.52 14.73 -13.06
N ALA A 198 8.40 15.64 -13.43
CA ALA A 198 8.78 15.90 -14.81
C ALA A 198 9.53 14.76 -15.53
N LYS A 199 10.07 13.77 -14.83
CA LYS A 199 10.90 12.73 -15.45
C LYS A 199 10.24 11.35 -15.36
N PRO A 200 10.11 10.63 -16.50
CA PRO A 200 9.64 9.24 -16.48
C PRO A 200 10.60 8.36 -15.68
N VAL A 201 10.05 7.38 -14.99
CA VAL A 201 10.82 6.37 -14.28
C VAL A 201 11.45 5.46 -15.33
N ALA A 202 12.78 5.42 -15.44
CA ALA A 202 13.46 4.54 -16.37
C ALA A 202 13.17 3.08 -16.03
N CYS A 203 12.67 2.32 -16.99
CA CYS A 203 12.64 0.86 -16.93
C CYS A 203 13.84 0.35 -17.72
N GLY A 204 14.58 -0.62 -17.13
CA GLY A 204 15.65 -1.32 -17.86
C GLY A 204 15.09 -2.18 -19.01
N ASP A 205 15.98 -2.72 -19.83
CA ASP A 205 15.60 -3.68 -20.89
C ASP A 205 15.22 -5.02 -20.22
N LEU A 206 13.95 -5.37 -20.28
CA LEU A 206 13.35 -6.49 -19.56
C LEU A 206 12.97 -7.64 -20.53
N ARG A 207 13.92 -8.06 -21.36
CA ARG A 207 13.70 -9.19 -22.26
C ARG A 207 13.71 -10.51 -21.51
N CYS A 208 12.87 -11.45 -21.94
CA CYS A 208 12.89 -12.81 -21.44
C CYS A 208 14.24 -13.47 -21.72
N VAL A 209 14.98 -13.85 -20.67
CA VAL A 209 16.29 -14.50 -20.80
C VAL A 209 16.19 -15.86 -21.49
N GLY A 210 15.09 -16.60 -21.27
CA GLY A 210 14.87 -17.91 -21.87
C GLY A 210 14.30 -17.90 -23.29
N GLY A 211 13.95 -16.73 -23.84
CA GLY A 211 13.34 -16.60 -25.18
C GLY A 211 11.99 -17.28 -25.34
N ARG A 212 11.45 -17.90 -24.28
CA ARG A 212 10.25 -18.75 -24.32
C ARG A 212 8.97 -18.06 -23.87
N CYS A 213 9.05 -16.88 -23.25
CA CYS A 213 7.88 -16.04 -22.95
C CYS A 213 7.43 -15.28 -24.19
N GLY A 214 7.23 -15.99 -25.31
CA GLY A 214 6.50 -15.43 -26.44
C GLY A 214 5.08 -15.18 -25.97
N ARG A 215 4.61 -13.95 -26.04
CA ARG A 215 3.22 -13.60 -25.75
C ARG A 215 2.34 -14.08 -26.89
N PRO A 216 1.77 -15.32 -26.86
CA PRO A 216 0.90 -15.76 -27.91
C PRO A 216 -0.37 -14.90 -27.92
N TYR A 217 -1.01 -14.80 -29.05
CA TYR A 217 -2.31 -14.15 -29.16
C TYR A 217 -3.29 -14.74 -28.12
N GLY A 218 -3.89 -13.88 -27.28
CA GLY A 218 -4.76 -14.34 -26.19
C GLY A 218 -4.01 -14.72 -24.90
N TRP A 219 -2.70 -14.42 -24.78
CA TRP A 219 -1.96 -14.69 -23.57
C TRP A 219 -2.56 -13.97 -22.35
N VAL A 220 -2.68 -14.70 -21.27
CA VAL A 220 -3.32 -14.25 -20.04
C VAL A 220 -2.23 -14.08 -18.99
N GLU A 221 -2.01 -12.85 -18.52
CA GLU A 221 -0.92 -12.46 -17.64
C GLU A 221 -0.81 -13.27 -16.33
N TRP A 222 -1.86 -13.98 -15.93
CA TRP A 222 -1.84 -14.70 -14.67
C TRP A 222 -1.36 -16.15 -14.75
N VAL A 223 -1.05 -16.69 -15.95
CA VAL A 223 -0.92 -18.15 -16.10
C VAL A 223 0.36 -18.66 -16.75
N LEU A 224 1.14 -17.88 -17.47
CA LEU A 224 2.18 -18.47 -18.34
C LEU A 224 3.51 -17.72 -18.33
N PHE A 225 4.28 -17.90 -17.25
CA PHE A 225 5.68 -17.49 -17.24
C PHE A 225 6.61 -18.70 -17.34
N CYS A 226 7.70 -18.59 -18.11
CA CYS A 226 8.67 -19.67 -18.28
C CYS A 226 9.56 -19.87 -17.04
N SER A 227 9.62 -18.88 -16.17
CA SER A 227 10.37 -18.89 -14.89
C SER A 227 9.90 -17.78 -13.98
N GLU A 228 10.25 -17.86 -12.71
CA GLU A 228 9.99 -16.78 -11.73
C GLU A 228 10.70 -15.49 -12.09
N GLU A 229 11.89 -15.58 -12.68
CA GLU A 229 12.61 -14.41 -13.14
C GLU A 229 11.87 -13.70 -14.27
N CYS A 230 11.28 -14.44 -15.22
CA CYS A 230 10.42 -13.84 -16.23
C CYS A 230 9.17 -13.21 -15.63
N ARG A 231 8.57 -13.82 -14.60
CA ARG A 231 7.43 -13.28 -13.90
C ARG A 231 7.76 -11.93 -13.25
N ILE A 232 8.82 -11.86 -12.45
CA ILE A 232 9.19 -10.62 -11.76
C ILE A 232 9.59 -9.51 -12.72
N ARG A 233 10.29 -9.84 -13.80
CA ARG A 233 10.63 -8.88 -14.87
C ARG A 233 9.38 -8.29 -15.50
N HIS A 234 8.43 -9.16 -15.87
CA HIS A 234 7.16 -8.72 -16.43
C HIS A 234 6.39 -7.83 -15.46
N GLU A 235 6.26 -8.25 -14.20
CA GLU A 235 5.58 -7.47 -13.17
C GLU A 235 6.24 -6.10 -12.97
N CYS A 236 7.56 -6.07 -12.88
CA CYS A 236 8.32 -4.84 -12.73
C CYS A 236 8.09 -3.90 -13.93
N GLU A 237 8.18 -4.41 -15.16
CA GLU A 237 7.91 -3.63 -16.36
C GLU A 237 6.47 -3.09 -16.39
N ALA A 238 5.49 -3.96 -16.15
CA ALA A 238 4.09 -3.59 -16.18
C ALA A 238 3.73 -2.57 -15.09
N PHE A 239 4.28 -2.74 -13.89
CA PHE A 239 4.10 -1.80 -12.77
C PHE A 239 4.63 -0.41 -13.11
N PHE A 240 5.90 -0.30 -13.53
CA PHE A 240 6.50 1.00 -13.80
C PHE A 240 5.96 1.66 -15.06
N LYS A 241 5.55 0.89 -16.09
CA LYS A 241 4.81 1.44 -17.24
C LYS A 241 3.49 2.08 -16.80
N ARG A 242 2.75 1.42 -15.91
CA ARG A 242 1.46 1.94 -15.42
C ARG A 242 1.65 3.15 -14.53
N VAL A 243 2.65 3.16 -13.65
CA VAL A 243 3.02 4.34 -12.85
C VAL A 243 3.38 5.51 -13.76
N ASN A 244 4.16 5.29 -14.81
CA ASN A 244 4.51 6.34 -15.78
C ASN A 244 3.30 6.86 -16.54
N PHE A 245 2.36 5.98 -16.93
CA PHE A 245 1.12 6.37 -17.61
C PHE A 245 0.30 7.35 -16.77
N TYR A 246 0.09 7.05 -15.49
CA TYR A 246 -0.64 7.96 -14.59
C TYR A 246 0.05 9.31 -14.44
N ARG A 247 1.37 9.34 -14.41
CA ARG A 247 2.15 10.59 -14.38
C ARG A 247 1.89 11.47 -15.60
N HIS A 248 1.90 10.90 -16.80
CA HIS A 248 1.61 11.63 -18.04
C HIS A 248 0.18 12.16 -18.08
N PHE A 249 -0.77 11.36 -17.61
CA PHE A 249 -2.18 11.75 -17.58
C PHE A 249 -2.42 12.94 -16.65
N CYS A 250 -1.83 12.94 -15.46
CA CYS A 250 -1.94 14.06 -14.52
C CYS A 250 -1.29 15.35 -15.05
N ASN A 251 -0.19 15.24 -15.81
CA ASN A 251 0.48 16.41 -16.41
C ASN A 251 -0.29 17.00 -17.60
N ALA A 252 -1.07 16.21 -18.31
CA ALA A 252 -1.85 16.68 -19.47
C ALA A 252 -3.13 17.45 -19.07
N GLN A 253 -3.51 17.42 -17.79
CA GLN A 253 -4.68 18.12 -17.25
C GLN A 253 -4.33 19.45 -16.56
N GLN A 254 -3.06 19.83 -16.52
CA GLN A 254 -2.57 21.13 -16.06
C GLN A 254 -2.24 22.04 -17.24
#